data_18ad325f77f8c24a1fb7cb3b86e204a9
#
_entry.id   18ad325f77f8c24a1fb7cb3b86e204a9
#
_cell.length_a   1.000
_cell.length_b   1.000
_cell.length_c   1.000
_cell.angle_alpha   90.00
_cell.angle_beta   90.00
_cell.angle_gamma   90.00
#
_symmetry.space_group_name_H-M   'P 1'
#
loop_
_entity.id
_entity.type
_entity.pdbx_description
1 polymer ?
#
loop_
_entity_poly.entity_id
_entity_poly.type
_entity_poly.pdbx_seq_one_letter_code
_entity_poly.pdbx_strand_id
1 'polypeptide(L)'
;MVLDKKVAEQTINYLTQINAIKLNTKNPFTWTSGIKSPIYCDNRLILSYPDVRKFIADEMTNIVKNLYGENISVAGVATGAIAIGAMIAERLDLPYAYVRPEPKGHGLKNQIEGSIQEGSNVVVIEDLISTGKSSLNAINALKSEGYNVMGMLSIFSYNFHFANKKFEDQNISINSLSDYNSLVEKIESEGSLNEIEINRLK
;
A
#
# COMPACT_ATOMS: atom_id res chain seq x y z
N MET A 1 -8.75 -3.75 4.06
CA MET A 1 -9.12 -4.18 5.44
C MET A 1 -7.86 -4.55 6.20
N VAL A 2 -7.73 -4.16 7.48
CA VAL A 2 -6.64 -4.62 8.37
C VAL A 2 -6.97 -6.05 8.83
N LEU A 3 -6.00 -6.97 8.73
CA LEU A 3 -6.20 -8.38 9.01
C LEU A 3 -5.79 -8.78 10.43
N ASP A 4 -4.80 -8.07 11.00
CA ASP A 4 -4.27 -8.33 12.35
C ASP A 4 -4.02 -7.01 13.09
N LYS A 5 -4.68 -6.83 14.24
CA LYS A 5 -4.55 -5.59 15.04
C LYS A 5 -3.14 -5.39 15.61
N LYS A 6 -2.46 -6.46 16.02
CA LYS A 6 -1.10 -6.37 16.58
C LYS A 6 -0.09 -5.95 15.52
N VAL A 7 -0.21 -6.53 14.31
CA VAL A 7 0.60 -6.13 13.16
C VAL A 7 0.32 -4.68 12.78
N ALA A 8 -0.96 -4.25 12.81
CA ALA A 8 -1.33 -2.87 12.51
C ALA A 8 -0.72 -1.88 13.51
N GLU A 9 -0.83 -2.15 14.81
CA GLU A 9 -0.22 -1.33 15.86
C GLU A 9 1.30 -1.26 15.73
N GLN A 10 1.96 -2.39 15.48
CA GLN A 10 3.41 -2.43 15.31
C GLN A 10 3.85 -1.69 14.04
N THR A 11 3.08 -1.81 12.97
CA THR A 11 3.30 -1.05 11.72
C THR A 11 3.25 0.45 12.01
N ILE A 12 2.22 0.94 12.73
CA ILE A 12 2.10 2.35 13.10
C ILE A 12 3.27 2.78 13.98
N ASN A 13 3.68 1.96 14.96
CA ASN A 13 4.83 2.25 15.81
C ASN A 13 6.09 2.51 14.99
N TYR A 14 6.38 1.63 14.05
CA TYR A 14 7.54 1.79 13.19
C TYR A 14 7.42 3.02 12.28
N LEU A 15 6.27 3.21 11.63
CA LEU A 15 6.08 4.34 10.71
C LEU A 15 6.15 5.70 11.44
N THR A 16 5.66 5.79 12.66
CA THR A 16 5.79 7.00 13.49
C THR A 16 7.21 7.21 14.00
N GLN A 17 7.87 6.15 14.45
CA GLN A 17 9.25 6.19 14.95
C GLN A 17 10.24 6.72 13.90
N ILE A 18 10.08 6.31 12.64
CA ILE A 18 10.94 6.75 11.53
C ILE A 18 10.46 8.03 10.87
N ASN A 19 9.43 8.70 11.43
CA ASN A 19 8.77 9.88 10.85
C ASN A 19 8.20 9.67 9.43
N ALA A 20 7.85 8.44 9.06
CA ALA A 20 7.11 8.16 7.83
C ALA A 20 5.67 8.68 7.93
N ILE A 21 5.05 8.60 9.11
CA ILE A 21 3.79 9.27 9.42
C ILE A 21 4.10 10.55 10.19
N LYS A 22 3.59 11.69 9.68
CA LYS A 22 3.67 13.00 10.30
C LYS A 22 2.28 13.51 10.60
N LEU A 23 2.09 14.04 11.80
CA LEU A 23 0.84 14.59 12.28
C LEU A 23 0.95 16.09 12.48
N ASN A 24 0.00 16.87 11.94
CA ASN A 24 -0.12 18.29 12.19
C ASN A 24 -1.60 18.71 12.16
N THR A 25 -2.24 18.70 13.31
CA THR A 25 -3.66 19.04 13.48
C THR A 25 -3.93 20.56 13.38
N LYS A 26 -2.91 21.41 13.62
CA LYS A 26 -3.03 22.88 13.57
C LYS A 26 -2.86 23.43 12.16
N ASN A 27 -1.89 22.88 11.42
CA ASN A 27 -1.59 23.29 10.06
C ASN A 27 -1.57 22.05 9.14
N PRO A 28 -2.74 21.63 8.60
CA PRO A 28 -2.85 20.45 7.78
C PRO A 28 -1.96 20.49 6.54
N PHE A 29 -1.46 19.33 6.15
CA PHE A 29 -0.71 19.13 4.90
C PHE A 29 -1.65 19.25 3.70
N THR A 30 -1.19 19.85 2.62
CA THR A 30 -1.91 19.83 1.33
C THR A 30 -1.24 18.79 0.43
N TRP A 31 -1.96 17.74 0.07
CA TRP A 31 -1.46 16.71 -0.82
C TRP A 31 -1.47 17.17 -2.28
N THR A 32 -0.76 16.45 -3.15
CA THR A 32 -0.76 16.71 -4.61
C THR A 32 -2.16 16.61 -5.23
N SER A 33 -3.07 15.87 -4.61
CA SER A 33 -4.49 15.78 -4.97
C SER A 33 -5.31 17.02 -4.58
N GLY A 34 -4.74 17.97 -3.83
CA GLY A 34 -5.42 19.14 -3.28
C GLY A 34 -6.14 18.87 -1.94
N ILE A 35 -6.18 17.63 -1.46
CA ILE A 35 -6.79 17.28 -0.17
C ILE A 35 -5.95 17.88 0.96
N LYS A 36 -6.61 18.54 1.91
CA LYS A 36 -6.02 18.98 3.18
C LYS A 36 -6.19 17.87 4.21
N SER A 37 -5.08 17.37 4.75
CA SER A 37 -5.07 16.30 5.74
C SER A 37 -4.18 16.66 6.92
N PRO A 38 -4.60 16.36 8.17
CA PRO A 38 -3.76 16.51 9.33
C PRO A 38 -2.59 15.52 9.35
N ILE A 39 -2.59 14.53 8.44
CA ILE A 39 -1.58 13.47 8.33
C ILE A 39 -0.92 13.50 6.96
N TYR A 40 0.39 13.29 6.97
CA TYR A 40 1.20 13.01 5.80
C TYR A 40 1.93 11.69 6.02
N CYS A 41 1.84 10.78 5.05
CA CYS A 41 2.51 9.49 5.08
C CYS A 41 3.46 9.33 3.89
N ASP A 42 4.72 8.96 4.18
CA ASP A 42 5.73 8.61 3.17
C ASP A 42 6.39 7.29 3.54
N ASN A 43 5.80 6.21 3.07
CA ASN A 43 6.27 4.86 3.37
C ASN A 43 7.62 4.52 2.70
N ARG A 44 8.09 5.31 1.73
CA ARG A 44 9.40 5.10 1.10
C ARG A 44 10.55 5.25 2.09
N LEU A 45 10.35 5.95 3.21
CA LEU A 45 11.35 6.08 4.28
C LEU A 45 11.72 4.73 4.90
N ILE A 46 10.82 3.72 4.88
CA ILE A 46 11.12 2.38 5.41
C ILE A 46 12.36 1.76 4.76
N LEU A 47 12.66 2.12 3.52
CA LEU A 47 13.79 1.56 2.77
C LEU A 47 15.15 1.86 3.44
N SER A 48 15.23 2.95 4.19
CA SER A 48 16.44 3.37 4.90
C SER A 48 16.60 2.75 6.29
N TYR A 49 15.59 2.02 6.80
CA TYR A 49 15.58 1.43 8.14
C TYR A 49 15.48 -0.10 8.04
N PRO A 50 16.61 -0.84 8.12
CA PRO A 50 16.65 -2.28 7.86
C PRO A 50 15.65 -3.10 8.68
N ASP A 51 15.52 -2.82 9.99
CA ASP A 51 14.62 -3.57 10.87
C ASP A 51 13.16 -3.33 10.52
N VAL A 52 12.79 -2.07 10.26
CA VAL A 52 11.43 -1.71 9.83
C VAL A 52 11.11 -2.32 8.48
N ARG A 53 12.03 -2.19 7.52
CA ARG A 53 11.88 -2.77 6.18
C ARG A 53 11.72 -4.28 6.24
N LYS A 54 12.52 -4.96 7.08
CA LYS A 54 12.42 -6.41 7.27
C LYS A 54 11.05 -6.79 7.83
N PHE A 55 10.61 -6.15 8.91
CA PHE A 55 9.31 -6.40 9.52
C PHE A 55 8.17 -6.24 8.49
N ILE A 56 8.12 -5.10 7.80
CA ILE A 56 7.09 -4.83 6.78
C ILE A 56 7.09 -5.89 5.68
N ALA A 57 8.27 -6.24 5.17
CA ALA A 57 8.39 -7.24 4.12
C ALA A 57 7.99 -8.64 4.60
N ASP A 58 8.36 -9.02 5.83
CA ASP A 58 8.02 -10.33 6.40
C ASP A 58 6.50 -10.45 6.62
N GLU A 59 5.86 -9.42 7.20
CA GLU A 59 4.41 -9.43 7.43
C GLU A 59 3.61 -9.43 6.12
N MET A 60 4.01 -8.62 5.13
CA MET A 60 3.36 -8.63 3.82
C MET A 60 3.55 -9.97 3.11
N THR A 61 4.73 -10.59 3.22
CA THR A 61 5.02 -11.92 2.67
C THR A 61 4.09 -12.98 3.28
N ASN A 62 3.93 -12.98 4.61
CA ASN A 62 3.04 -13.89 5.32
C ASN A 62 1.59 -13.74 4.85
N ILE A 63 1.12 -12.51 4.70
CA ILE A 63 -0.25 -12.23 4.22
C ILE A 63 -0.42 -12.73 2.77
N VAL A 64 0.52 -12.42 1.88
CA VAL A 64 0.46 -12.86 0.49
C VAL A 64 0.41 -14.39 0.41
N LYS A 65 1.28 -15.08 1.12
CA LYS A 65 1.30 -16.55 1.18
C LYS A 65 -0.01 -17.14 1.69
N ASN A 66 -0.56 -16.58 2.78
CA ASN A 66 -1.75 -17.11 3.42
C ASN A 66 -3.04 -16.85 2.62
N LEU A 67 -3.16 -15.69 1.96
CA LEU A 67 -4.37 -15.33 1.21
C LEU A 67 -4.38 -15.84 -0.23
N TYR A 68 -3.21 -15.90 -0.89
CA TYR A 68 -3.15 -16.13 -2.33
C TYR A 68 -2.34 -17.39 -2.71
N GLY A 69 -1.61 -17.96 -1.75
CA GLY A 69 -0.79 -19.16 -1.99
C GLY A 69 0.50 -18.87 -2.75
N GLU A 70 1.02 -19.90 -3.43
CA GLU A 70 2.34 -19.86 -4.09
C GLU A 70 2.24 -19.93 -5.63
N ASN A 71 1.05 -20.14 -6.19
CA ASN A 71 0.85 -20.18 -7.65
C ASN A 71 0.37 -18.81 -8.18
N ILE A 72 1.17 -17.79 -7.94
CA ILE A 72 0.90 -16.41 -8.28
C ILE A 72 2.18 -15.70 -8.76
N SER A 73 2.01 -14.51 -9.30
CA SER A 73 3.08 -13.55 -9.53
C SER A 73 2.83 -12.29 -8.69
N VAL A 74 3.87 -11.53 -8.40
CA VAL A 74 3.79 -10.29 -7.63
C VAL A 74 3.99 -9.09 -8.55
N ALA A 75 3.15 -8.07 -8.41
CA ALA A 75 3.30 -6.82 -9.16
C ALA A 75 3.35 -5.61 -8.22
N GLY A 76 4.47 -4.89 -8.19
CA GLY A 76 4.62 -3.66 -7.41
C GLY A 76 4.09 -2.44 -8.15
N VAL A 77 3.37 -1.54 -7.47
CA VAL A 77 2.99 -0.24 -8.05
C VAL A 77 4.17 0.73 -7.96
N ALA A 78 4.65 1.20 -9.09
CA ALA A 78 5.74 2.17 -9.11
C ALA A 78 5.25 3.55 -8.61
N THR A 79 6.07 4.23 -7.82
CA THR A 79 7.47 3.96 -7.49
C THR A 79 7.60 3.33 -6.10
N GLY A 80 6.68 3.62 -5.18
CA GLY A 80 6.80 3.33 -3.75
C GLY A 80 6.87 1.84 -3.43
N ALA A 81 6.14 1.03 -4.18
CA ALA A 81 6.06 -0.41 -3.92
C ALA A 81 7.02 -1.28 -4.74
N ILE A 82 7.89 -0.68 -5.57
CA ILE A 82 8.84 -1.49 -6.37
C ILE A 82 9.73 -2.35 -5.45
N ALA A 83 10.37 -1.71 -4.47
CA ALA A 83 11.32 -2.40 -3.61
C ALA A 83 10.63 -3.46 -2.72
N ILE A 84 9.52 -3.09 -2.07
CA ILE A 84 8.77 -4.02 -1.21
C ILE A 84 8.19 -5.18 -2.00
N GLY A 85 7.62 -4.92 -3.18
CA GLY A 85 7.12 -5.99 -4.06
C GLY A 85 8.21 -6.98 -4.47
N ALA A 86 9.39 -6.48 -4.83
CA ALA A 86 10.54 -7.33 -5.16
C ALA A 86 11.01 -8.17 -3.95
N MET A 87 11.01 -7.59 -2.75
CA MET A 87 11.38 -8.31 -1.53
C MET A 87 10.38 -9.41 -1.16
N ILE A 88 9.09 -9.21 -1.41
CA ILE A 88 8.05 -10.23 -1.20
C ILE A 88 8.23 -11.37 -2.20
N ALA A 89 8.40 -11.02 -3.48
CA ALA A 89 8.60 -12.00 -4.54
C ALA A 89 9.85 -12.86 -4.29
N GLU A 90 10.96 -12.25 -3.89
CA GLU A 90 12.20 -12.94 -3.54
C GLU A 90 12.01 -13.93 -2.38
N ARG A 91 11.30 -13.53 -1.30
CA ARG A 91 11.03 -14.40 -0.15
C ARG A 91 10.15 -15.60 -0.47
N LEU A 92 9.29 -15.48 -1.48
CA LEU A 92 8.36 -16.53 -1.90
C LEU A 92 8.83 -17.30 -3.14
N ASP A 93 9.98 -16.92 -3.69
CA ASP A 93 10.50 -17.46 -4.96
C ASP A 93 9.48 -17.34 -6.11
N LEU A 94 8.85 -16.15 -6.23
CA LEU A 94 7.78 -15.86 -7.19
C LEU A 94 8.25 -14.93 -8.32
N PRO A 95 7.64 -15.03 -9.52
CA PRO A 95 7.84 -14.07 -10.58
C PRO A 95 7.43 -12.66 -10.15
N TYR A 96 8.18 -11.64 -10.59
CA TYR A 96 7.97 -10.26 -10.23
C TYR A 96 7.94 -9.33 -11.45
N ALA A 97 7.02 -8.38 -11.42
CA ALA A 97 6.99 -7.22 -12.29
C ALA A 97 6.62 -5.96 -11.50
N TYR A 98 6.78 -4.78 -12.10
CA TYR A 98 6.21 -3.56 -11.53
C TYR A 98 5.46 -2.75 -12.59
N VAL A 99 4.46 -2.00 -12.14
CA VAL A 99 3.60 -1.22 -13.03
C VAL A 99 3.91 0.25 -12.89
N ARG A 100 4.26 0.90 -13.99
CA ARG A 100 4.57 2.33 -14.06
C ARG A 100 3.28 3.17 -14.02
N PRO A 101 3.35 4.42 -13.55
CA PRO A 101 2.22 5.35 -13.60
C PRO A 101 1.73 5.59 -15.04
N GLU A 102 2.66 5.64 -15.99
CA GLU A 102 2.41 5.88 -17.41
C GLU A 102 3.25 4.96 -18.30
N PRO A 103 2.76 4.62 -19.50
CA PRO A 103 3.54 3.87 -20.49
C PRO A 103 4.83 4.62 -20.88
N LYS A 104 5.84 3.90 -21.38
CA LYS A 104 7.05 4.50 -21.94
C LYS A 104 6.71 5.40 -23.12
N GLY A 105 7.30 6.59 -23.16
CA GLY A 105 7.14 7.53 -24.27
C GLY A 105 7.81 7.09 -25.59
N HIS A 106 8.76 6.14 -25.53
CA HIS A 106 9.54 5.63 -26.65
C HIS A 106 9.71 4.12 -26.56
N GLY A 107 9.76 3.43 -27.71
CA GLY A 107 9.88 1.96 -27.83
C GLY A 107 8.55 1.24 -27.68
N LEU A 108 8.59 0.01 -27.17
CA LEU A 108 7.39 -0.71 -26.78
C LEU A 108 6.69 0.10 -25.68
N LYS A 109 5.45 0.53 -25.92
CA LYS A 109 4.65 1.36 -24.98
C LYS A 109 4.22 0.58 -23.72
N ASN A 110 5.12 -0.22 -23.17
CA ASN A 110 4.81 -1.07 -22.03
C ASN A 110 4.71 -0.22 -20.75
N GLN A 111 3.64 -0.43 -20.03
CA GLN A 111 3.42 0.12 -18.69
C GLN A 111 3.93 -0.85 -17.61
N ILE A 112 4.02 -2.14 -17.93
CA ILE A 112 4.50 -3.20 -17.05
C ILE A 112 5.96 -3.50 -17.38
N GLU A 113 6.81 -3.52 -16.37
CA GLU A 113 8.23 -3.85 -16.45
C GLU A 113 8.50 -5.16 -15.73
N GLY A 114 9.23 -6.03 -16.38
CA GLY A 114 9.39 -7.43 -16.03
C GLY A 114 8.62 -8.31 -17.00
N SER A 115 8.71 -9.62 -16.81
CA SER A 115 8.01 -10.61 -17.62
C SER A 115 7.28 -11.58 -16.71
N ILE A 116 5.97 -11.60 -16.81
CA ILE A 116 5.09 -12.54 -16.12
C ILE A 116 4.40 -13.37 -17.21
N GLN A 117 4.18 -14.66 -16.98
CA GLN A 117 3.48 -15.52 -17.92
C GLN A 117 2.06 -15.00 -18.18
N GLU A 118 1.63 -14.97 -19.44
CA GLU A 118 0.27 -14.58 -19.82
C GLU A 118 -0.79 -15.40 -19.08
N GLY A 119 -1.87 -14.77 -18.66
CA GLY A 119 -2.94 -15.41 -17.90
C GLY A 119 -2.62 -15.70 -16.43
N SER A 120 -1.42 -15.34 -15.94
CA SER A 120 -1.05 -15.57 -14.53
C SER A 120 -1.98 -14.86 -13.57
N ASN A 121 -2.16 -15.48 -12.40
CA ASN A 121 -2.72 -14.83 -11.23
C ASN A 121 -1.70 -13.84 -10.65
N VAL A 122 -2.13 -12.60 -10.39
CA VAL A 122 -1.22 -11.54 -9.91
C VAL A 122 -1.78 -10.90 -8.65
N VAL A 123 -0.91 -10.78 -7.62
CA VAL A 123 -1.18 -9.98 -6.44
C VAL A 123 -0.46 -8.64 -6.56
N VAL A 124 -1.19 -7.55 -6.37
CA VAL A 124 -0.66 -6.19 -6.49
C VAL A 124 -0.19 -5.69 -5.14
N ILE A 125 1.03 -5.15 -5.08
CA ILE A 125 1.63 -4.57 -3.88
C ILE A 125 1.69 -3.05 -4.04
N GLU A 126 1.24 -2.33 -2.99
CA GLU A 126 1.26 -0.88 -2.92
C GLU A 126 1.93 -0.43 -1.62
N ASP A 127 2.54 0.75 -1.62
CA ASP A 127 3.06 1.33 -0.38
C ASP A 127 1.98 2.09 0.38
N LEU A 128 1.13 2.84 -0.33
CA LEU A 128 0.12 3.72 0.26
C LEU A 128 -1.13 3.80 -0.60
N ILE A 129 -2.29 3.44 -0.05
CA ILE A 129 -3.59 3.69 -0.68
C ILE A 129 -4.19 4.97 -0.09
N SER A 130 -4.30 6.03 -0.93
CA SER A 130 -5.04 7.25 -0.59
C SER A 130 -6.34 7.32 -1.40
N THR A 131 -6.36 8.01 -2.53
CA THR A 131 -7.52 8.09 -3.42
C THR A 131 -7.72 6.85 -4.29
N GLY A 132 -6.76 5.92 -4.28
CA GLY A 132 -6.74 4.70 -5.08
C GLY A 132 -6.42 4.91 -6.57
N LYS A 133 -6.10 6.13 -7.02
CA LYS A 133 -5.91 6.42 -8.44
C LYS A 133 -4.73 5.65 -9.05
N SER A 134 -3.55 5.67 -8.42
CA SER A 134 -2.36 4.94 -8.89
C SER A 134 -2.60 3.44 -8.90
N SER A 135 -3.16 2.95 -7.81
CA SER A 135 -3.45 1.53 -7.59
C SER A 135 -4.42 0.97 -8.64
N LEU A 136 -5.53 1.69 -8.90
CA LEU A 136 -6.51 1.30 -9.93
C LEU A 136 -5.92 1.38 -11.34
N ASN A 137 -5.08 2.38 -11.61
CA ASN A 137 -4.38 2.46 -12.90
C ASN A 137 -3.47 1.24 -13.11
N ALA A 138 -2.74 0.82 -12.09
CA ALA A 138 -1.90 -0.38 -12.16
C ALA A 138 -2.73 -1.67 -12.35
N ILE A 139 -3.84 -1.82 -11.64
CA ILE A 139 -4.76 -2.94 -11.79
C ILE A 139 -5.32 -3.00 -13.22
N ASN A 140 -5.75 -1.86 -13.76
CA ASN A 140 -6.29 -1.80 -15.11
C ASN A 140 -5.23 -2.13 -16.17
N ALA A 141 -3.98 -1.67 -16.00
CA ALA A 141 -2.88 -2.03 -16.87
C ALA A 141 -2.60 -3.55 -16.85
N LEU A 142 -2.60 -4.17 -15.67
CA LEU A 142 -2.44 -5.63 -15.56
C LEU A 142 -3.60 -6.39 -16.24
N LYS A 143 -4.84 -5.98 -15.97
CA LYS A 143 -6.02 -6.59 -16.60
C LYS A 143 -6.03 -6.44 -18.11
N SER A 144 -5.58 -5.30 -18.66
CA SER A 144 -5.52 -5.06 -20.12
C SER A 144 -4.48 -5.92 -20.83
N GLU A 145 -3.44 -6.38 -20.11
CA GLU A 145 -2.44 -7.33 -20.60
C GLU A 145 -2.82 -8.80 -20.32
N GLY A 146 -4.07 -9.06 -19.93
CA GLY A 146 -4.61 -10.41 -19.74
C GLY A 146 -4.26 -11.09 -18.43
N TYR A 147 -3.73 -10.37 -17.44
CA TYR A 147 -3.45 -10.93 -16.12
C TYR A 147 -4.70 -10.98 -15.24
N ASN A 148 -4.80 -12.02 -14.41
CA ASN A 148 -5.87 -12.19 -13.46
C ASN A 148 -5.46 -11.56 -12.11
N VAL A 149 -5.94 -10.34 -11.82
CA VAL A 149 -5.63 -9.64 -10.57
C VAL A 149 -6.45 -10.22 -9.42
N MET A 150 -5.78 -10.93 -8.50
CA MET A 150 -6.39 -11.62 -7.36
C MET A 150 -6.77 -10.67 -6.22
N GLY A 151 -6.04 -9.57 -6.06
CA GLY A 151 -6.25 -8.59 -5.02
C GLY A 151 -5.05 -7.66 -4.86
N MET A 152 -5.13 -6.78 -3.85
CA MET A 152 -4.09 -5.83 -3.52
C MET A 152 -3.78 -5.84 -2.03
N LEU A 153 -2.48 -5.72 -1.71
CA LEU A 153 -1.99 -5.53 -0.35
C LEU A 153 -1.13 -4.28 -0.28
N SER A 154 -1.40 -3.41 0.71
CA SER A 154 -0.63 -2.20 0.96
C SER A 154 -0.02 -2.16 2.36
N ILE A 155 1.01 -1.32 2.55
CA ILE A 155 1.57 -1.06 3.88
C ILE A 155 0.58 -0.25 4.70
N PHE A 156 0.04 0.82 4.13
CA PHE A 156 -0.90 1.71 4.80
C PHE A 156 -2.04 2.13 3.86
N SER A 157 -3.26 2.30 4.42
CA SER A 157 -4.40 2.86 3.70
C SER A 157 -5.03 4.00 4.49
N TYR A 158 -5.37 5.09 3.82
CA TYR A 158 -6.23 6.12 4.42
C TYR A 158 -7.68 5.67 4.60
N ASN A 159 -8.04 4.53 4.03
CA ASN A 159 -9.33 3.88 4.18
C ASN A 159 -10.53 4.77 3.79
N PHE A 160 -10.36 5.65 2.81
CA PHE A 160 -11.44 6.49 2.32
C PHE A 160 -12.55 5.65 1.70
N HIS A 161 -13.78 5.86 2.15
CA HIS A 161 -14.96 5.15 1.63
C HIS A 161 -15.08 5.24 0.10
N PHE A 162 -14.87 6.41 -0.49
CA PHE A 162 -14.94 6.59 -1.94
C PHE A 162 -13.83 5.84 -2.71
N ALA A 163 -12.67 5.62 -2.08
CA ALA A 163 -11.60 4.83 -2.68
C ALA A 163 -11.94 3.34 -2.60
N ASN A 164 -12.36 2.86 -1.42
CA ASN A 164 -12.76 1.47 -1.21
C ASN A 164 -13.87 1.05 -2.18
N LYS A 165 -14.90 1.91 -2.35
CA LYS A 165 -15.98 1.65 -3.30
C LYS A 165 -15.49 1.45 -4.74
N LYS A 166 -14.48 2.19 -5.20
CA LYS A 166 -13.93 2.01 -6.55
C LYS A 166 -13.25 0.64 -6.75
N PHE A 167 -12.63 0.09 -5.70
CA PHE A 167 -12.07 -1.26 -5.76
C PHE A 167 -13.17 -2.32 -5.72
N GLU A 168 -14.20 -2.13 -4.89
CA GLU A 168 -15.38 -3.00 -4.83
C GLU A 168 -16.10 -3.06 -6.19
N ASP A 169 -16.32 -1.91 -6.83
CA ASP A 169 -16.95 -1.80 -8.15
C ASP A 169 -16.15 -2.56 -9.24
N GLN A 170 -14.86 -2.81 -9.02
CA GLN A 170 -14.01 -3.63 -9.89
C GLN A 170 -13.82 -5.08 -9.42
N ASN A 171 -14.48 -5.48 -8.33
CA ASN A 171 -14.33 -6.79 -7.66
C ASN A 171 -12.88 -7.06 -7.22
N ILE A 172 -12.18 -6.03 -6.72
CA ILE A 172 -10.81 -6.15 -6.19
C ILE A 172 -10.84 -6.07 -4.67
N SER A 173 -10.40 -7.15 -4.02
CA SER A 173 -10.16 -7.16 -2.58
C SER A 173 -8.90 -6.38 -2.25
N ILE A 174 -9.00 -5.45 -1.29
CA ILE A 174 -7.86 -4.68 -0.79
C ILE A 174 -7.62 -4.97 0.69
N ASN A 175 -6.36 -5.22 1.04
CA ASN A 175 -5.90 -5.38 2.42
C ASN A 175 -4.73 -4.45 2.69
N SER A 176 -4.49 -4.14 3.97
CA SER A 176 -3.38 -3.29 4.39
C SER A 176 -2.82 -3.81 5.70
N LEU A 177 -1.51 -3.63 5.94
CA LEU A 177 -0.92 -3.91 7.26
C LEU A 177 -1.55 -3.02 8.31
N SER A 178 -1.72 -1.74 7.99
CA SER A 178 -2.37 -0.78 8.87
C SER A 178 -3.19 0.24 8.08
N ASP A 179 -4.01 1.01 8.78
CA ASP A 179 -4.85 2.04 8.17
C ASP A 179 -5.03 3.27 9.08
N TYR A 180 -5.72 4.26 8.54
CA TYR A 180 -6.01 5.52 9.23
C TYR A 180 -6.80 5.31 10.54
N ASN A 181 -7.76 4.39 10.55
CA ASN A 181 -8.57 4.13 11.74
C ASN A 181 -7.70 3.57 12.87
N SER A 182 -6.85 2.58 12.57
CA SER A 182 -5.89 2.01 13.51
C SER A 182 -4.92 3.07 14.05
N LEU A 183 -4.50 4.02 13.22
CA LEU A 183 -3.65 5.14 13.64
C LEU A 183 -4.39 6.05 14.62
N VAL A 184 -5.64 6.41 14.35
CA VAL A 184 -6.45 7.27 15.24
C VAL A 184 -6.71 6.56 16.56
N GLU A 185 -7.11 5.28 16.55
CA GLU A 185 -7.29 4.47 17.76
C GLU A 185 -6.03 4.45 18.63
N LYS A 186 -4.86 4.30 18.02
CA LYS A 186 -3.58 4.34 18.73
C LYS A 186 -3.31 5.71 19.36
N ILE A 187 -3.47 6.80 18.60
CA ILE A 187 -3.27 8.17 19.10
C ILE A 187 -4.19 8.46 20.30
N GLU A 188 -5.46 8.01 20.21
CA GLU A 188 -6.42 8.13 21.33
C GLU A 188 -5.96 7.35 22.57
N SER A 189 -5.51 6.12 22.39
CA SER A 189 -5.07 5.26 23.51
C SER A 189 -3.82 5.78 24.21
N GLU A 190 -2.93 6.46 23.49
CA GLU A 190 -1.71 7.08 24.04
C GLU A 190 -1.97 8.40 24.76
N GLY A 191 -3.13 9.02 24.59
CA GLY A 191 -3.48 10.31 25.19
C GLY A 191 -2.56 11.46 24.75
N SER A 192 -1.93 11.33 23.59
CA SER A 192 -0.93 12.29 23.08
C SER A 192 -1.58 13.57 22.50
N LEU A 193 -2.87 13.55 22.23
CA LEU A 193 -3.66 14.68 21.73
C LEU A 193 -4.85 14.98 22.66
N ASN A 194 -5.26 16.23 22.69
CA ASN A 194 -6.49 16.62 23.38
C ASN A 194 -7.74 16.27 22.53
N GLU A 195 -8.93 16.33 23.15
CA GLU A 195 -10.19 15.95 22.53
C GLU A 195 -10.51 16.75 21.25
N ILE A 196 -10.17 18.05 21.21
CA ILE A 196 -10.37 18.91 20.04
C ILE A 196 -9.49 18.46 18.87
N GLU A 197 -8.25 18.08 19.16
CA GLU A 197 -7.30 17.59 18.14
C GLU A 197 -7.72 16.22 17.61
N ILE A 198 -8.19 15.33 18.48
CA ILE A 198 -8.73 14.01 18.09
C ILE A 198 -9.96 14.17 17.19
N ASN A 199 -10.89 15.07 17.53
CA ASN A 199 -12.08 15.34 16.70
C ASN A 199 -11.74 15.89 15.30
N ARG A 200 -10.57 16.47 15.12
CA ARG A 200 -10.06 16.87 13.78
C ARG A 200 -9.50 15.72 12.96
N LEU A 201 -9.20 14.60 13.60
CA LEU A 201 -8.73 13.38 12.93
C LEU A 201 -9.89 12.49 12.47
N LYS A 202 -11.06 12.62 13.11
CA LYS A 202 -12.31 11.91 12.76
C LYS A 202 -13.09 12.65 11.69
#